data_b1e83f6d597fecc1a0ab29d9b155c14b
#
_entry.id   b1e83f6d597fecc1a0ab29d9b155c14b
#
_cell.length_a   1.000
_cell.length_b   1.000
_cell.length_c   1.000
_cell.angle_alpha   90.00
_cell.angle_beta   90.00
_cell.angle_gamma   90.00
#
_symmetry.space_group_name_H-M   'P 1'
#
loop_
_entity.id
_entity.type
_entity.pdbx_description
1 polymer ?
#
loop_
_entity_poly.entity_id
_entity_poly.type
_entity_poly.pdbx_seq_one_letter_code
_entity_poly.pdbx_strand_id
1 'polypeptide(L)'
;MLLLIAVWIFFMRQMQGGKGGAMGFGKSKAKMMNELKGKVTFNDVAGVEEAKEEVEEMVEFLKDPKKFSRLGGKIPRGALLVGPPGTGKTLLARAIAGEAGVPFFTISGSDFVEMFVGVGASRVRDMFEQGKKNSPCIIFIDEIDAVGRSRGAGLGGGNDEREQTLNQLLVEMDGFDTNEGVIIIAATNRPDVLDPALLR
;
A
#
# COMPACT_ATOMS: atom_id res chain seq x y z
N MET A 1 37.13 -36.42 -19.86
CA MET A 1 36.27 -35.45 -20.59
C MET A 1 34.81 -35.55 -20.18
N LEU A 2 34.16 -36.72 -20.26
CA LEU A 2 32.74 -36.87 -19.91
C LEU A 2 32.39 -36.48 -18.46
N LEU A 3 33.27 -36.79 -17.50
CA LEU A 3 33.06 -36.47 -16.08
C LEU A 3 33.08 -34.96 -15.80
N LEU A 4 33.95 -34.21 -16.47
CA LEU A 4 33.99 -32.74 -16.36
C LEU A 4 32.74 -32.09 -16.94
N ILE A 5 32.22 -32.62 -18.03
CA ILE A 5 30.97 -32.13 -18.64
C ILE A 5 29.77 -32.41 -17.71
N ALA A 6 29.73 -33.59 -17.07
CA ALA A 6 28.68 -33.94 -16.12
C ALA A 6 28.69 -33.01 -14.87
N VAL A 7 29.88 -32.71 -14.32
CA VAL A 7 30.06 -31.79 -13.20
C VAL A 7 29.64 -30.36 -13.61
N TRP A 8 30.01 -29.94 -14.82
CA TRP A 8 29.65 -28.61 -15.33
C TRP A 8 28.12 -28.46 -15.53
N ILE A 9 27.47 -29.48 -16.09
CA ILE A 9 25.98 -29.50 -16.25
C ILE A 9 25.30 -29.54 -14.87
N PHE A 10 25.84 -30.28 -13.91
CA PHE A 10 25.31 -30.32 -12.54
C PHE A 10 25.41 -28.94 -11.88
N PHE A 11 26.55 -28.24 -12.01
CA PHE A 11 26.74 -26.90 -11.48
C PHE A 11 25.84 -25.86 -12.16
N MET A 12 25.69 -25.95 -13.48
CA MET A 12 24.75 -25.09 -14.24
C MET A 12 23.29 -25.32 -13.83
N ARG A 13 22.88 -26.58 -13.60
CA ARG A 13 21.53 -26.88 -13.08
C ARG A 13 21.31 -26.37 -11.65
N GLN A 14 22.35 -26.45 -10.83
CA GLN A 14 22.29 -25.92 -9.45
C GLN A 14 22.20 -24.39 -9.42
N MET A 15 22.88 -23.69 -10.34
CA MET A 15 22.75 -22.24 -10.51
C MET A 15 21.40 -21.83 -11.12
N GLN A 16 20.79 -22.62 -11.97
CA GLN A 16 19.46 -22.37 -12.54
C GLN A 16 18.32 -22.76 -11.59
N GLY A 17 18.55 -23.63 -10.61
CA GLY A 17 17.60 -24.03 -9.57
C GLY A 17 17.40 -23.00 -8.46
N GLY A 18 18.25 -21.99 -8.38
CA GLY A 18 18.18 -20.88 -7.43
C GLY A 18 17.20 -19.77 -7.85
N LYS A 19 15.95 -20.10 -8.14
CA LYS A 19 14.85 -19.12 -8.29
C LYS A 19 14.52 -18.48 -6.94
N GLY A 20 15.42 -17.67 -6.36
CA GLY A 20 15.10 -17.04 -5.08
C GLY A 20 16.09 -16.05 -4.48
N GLY A 21 17.30 -15.89 -5.04
CA GLY A 21 18.37 -15.19 -4.32
C GLY A 21 18.41 -13.67 -4.45
N ALA A 22 18.29 -13.10 -5.62
CA ALA A 22 18.49 -11.65 -5.83
C ALA A 22 17.25 -10.89 -6.28
N MET A 23 16.23 -11.55 -6.82
CA MET A 23 14.97 -10.90 -7.26
C MET A 23 13.91 -10.82 -6.17
N GLY A 24 14.12 -11.35 -4.98
CA GLY A 24 13.15 -11.35 -3.90
C GLY A 24 13.12 -10.09 -3.04
N PHE A 25 14.18 -9.28 -3.07
CA PHE A 25 14.31 -8.11 -2.20
C PHE A 25 13.37 -6.95 -2.59
N GLY A 26 12.97 -6.85 -3.85
CA GLY A 26 12.07 -5.80 -4.35
C GLY A 26 10.58 -6.15 -4.29
N LYS A 27 10.21 -7.35 -3.83
CA LYS A 27 8.79 -7.72 -3.71
C LYS A 27 8.18 -7.07 -2.48
N SER A 28 6.96 -6.54 -2.66
CA SER A 28 6.18 -5.99 -1.57
C SER A 28 5.92 -7.05 -0.49
N LYS A 29 6.05 -6.64 0.78
CA LYS A 29 5.62 -7.42 1.94
C LYS A 29 4.12 -7.25 2.21
N ALA A 30 3.40 -6.56 1.34
CA ALA A 30 1.97 -6.35 1.49
C ALA A 30 1.25 -7.69 1.65
N LYS A 31 0.46 -7.79 2.71
CA LYS A 31 -0.35 -8.97 3.00
C LYS A 31 -1.74 -8.72 2.45
N MET A 32 -2.14 -9.52 1.47
CA MET A 32 -3.54 -9.58 1.07
C MET A 32 -4.32 -10.33 2.15
N MET A 33 -5.18 -9.62 2.85
CA MET A 33 -6.12 -10.22 3.77
C MET A 33 -7.40 -10.56 2.99
N ASN A 34 -7.53 -11.84 2.64
CA ASN A 34 -8.75 -12.34 2.03
C ASN A 34 -9.75 -12.60 3.18
N GLU A 35 -10.61 -11.64 3.46
CA GLU A 35 -11.53 -11.63 4.61
C GLU A 35 -12.74 -12.58 4.43
N LEU A 36 -12.59 -13.68 3.74
CA LEU A 36 -13.63 -14.72 3.67
C LEU A 36 -13.89 -15.43 5.03
N LYS A 37 -13.00 -15.20 6.02
CA LYS A 37 -13.17 -15.72 7.39
C LYS A 37 -13.09 -14.58 8.40
N GLY A 38 -14.24 -13.97 8.74
CA GLY A 38 -14.33 -12.92 9.75
C GLY A 38 -14.35 -11.52 9.14
N LYS A 39 -15.35 -11.27 8.27
CA LYS A 39 -15.58 -9.96 7.64
C LYS A 39 -15.84 -8.91 8.72
N VAL A 40 -14.92 -7.98 8.90
CA VAL A 40 -15.10 -6.81 9.77
C VAL A 40 -15.97 -5.80 9.02
N THR A 41 -17.00 -5.29 9.67
CA THR A 41 -17.94 -4.30 9.12
C THR A 41 -18.03 -3.08 10.03
N PHE A 42 -18.79 -2.05 9.64
CA PHE A 42 -19.02 -0.89 10.50
C PHE A 42 -19.71 -1.24 11.83
N ASN A 43 -20.43 -2.36 11.90
CA ASN A 43 -21.04 -2.84 13.15
C ASN A 43 -19.99 -3.26 14.20
N ASP A 44 -18.77 -3.62 13.75
CA ASP A 44 -17.67 -4.02 14.63
C ASP A 44 -16.86 -2.79 15.12
N VAL A 45 -17.15 -1.61 14.59
CA VAL A 45 -16.49 -0.35 14.96
C VAL A 45 -17.43 0.46 15.84
N ALA A 46 -17.10 0.56 17.13
CA ALA A 46 -17.88 1.35 18.08
C ALA A 46 -17.50 2.83 18.01
N GLY A 47 -18.50 3.72 18.04
CA GLY A 47 -18.31 5.17 17.98
C GLY A 47 -17.85 5.63 16.59
N VAL A 48 -17.23 6.80 16.52
CA VAL A 48 -16.68 7.45 15.32
C VAL A 48 -17.69 7.58 14.16
N GLU A 49 -18.94 7.90 14.48
CA GLU A 49 -20.04 7.96 13.51
C GLU A 49 -19.74 8.96 12.39
N GLU A 50 -19.18 10.13 12.73
CA GLU A 50 -18.79 11.15 11.74
C GLU A 50 -17.75 10.61 10.74
N ALA A 51 -16.74 9.87 11.23
CA ALA A 51 -15.75 9.28 10.34
C ALA A 51 -16.34 8.15 9.48
N LYS A 52 -17.33 7.42 9.96
CA LYS A 52 -18.05 6.41 9.17
C LYS A 52 -18.84 7.06 8.04
N GLU A 53 -19.55 8.15 8.33
CA GLU A 53 -20.31 8.92 7.33
C GLU A 53 -19.38 9.48 6.24
N GLU A 54 -18.23 10.03 6.61
CA GLU A 54 -17.26 10.57 5.64
C GLU A 54 -16.71 9.51 4.68
N VAL A 55 -16.56 8.25 5.13
CA VAL A 55 -16.02 7.16 4.29
C VAL A 55 -17.11 6.35 3.57
N GLU A 56 -18.38 6.63 3.82
CA GLU A 56 -19.49 5.90 3.19
C GLU A 56 -19.49 6.07 1.67
N GLU A 57 -19.15 7.25 1.16
CA GLU A 57 -19.00 7.50 -0.27
C GLU A 57 -17.93 6.62 -0.92
N MET A 58 -16.82 6.36 -0.20
CA MET A 58 -15.78 5.45 -0.67
C MET A 58 -16.27 4.00 -0.74
N VAL A 59 -17.05 3.58 0.25
CA VAL A 59 -17.67 2.25 0.26
C VAL A 59 -18.60 2.07 -0.93
N GLU A 60 -19.46 3.06 -1.20
CA GLU A 60 -20.36 3.02 -2.34
C GLU A 60 -19.62 2.99 -3.67
N PHE A 61 -18.56 3.79 -3.81
CA PHE A 61 -17.72 3.75 -4.99
C PHE A 61 -17.08 2.37 -5.19
N LEU A 62 -16.52 1.77 -4.15
CA LEU A 62 -15.89 0.46 -4.25
C LEU A 62 -16.88 -0.66 -4.59
N LYS A 63 -18.15 -0.53 -4.18
CA LYS A 63 -19.22 -1.47 -4.55
C LYS A 63 -19.56 -1.43 -6.04
N ASP A 64 -19.58 -0.23 -6.65
CA ASP A 64 -19.87 -0.06 -8.09
C ASP A 64 -19.11 1.13 -8.69
N PRO A 65 -17.81 0.97 -9.01
CA PRO A 65 -16.99 2.04 -9.58
C PRO A 65 -17.54 2.59 -10.92
N LYS A 66 -18.20 1.73 -11.70
CA LYS A 66 -18.74 2.11 -13.02
C LYS A 66 -19.92 3.06 -12.92
N LYS A 67 -20.73 2.95 -11.88
CA LYS A 67 -21.87 3.85 -11.64
C LYS A 67 -21.38 5.28 -11.41
N PHE A 68 -20.35 5.44 -10.58
CA PHE A 68 -19.76 6.76 -10.27
C PHE A 68 -19.12 7.42 -11.49
N SER A 69 -18.37 6.66 -12.30
CA SER A 69 -17.76 7.16 -13.53
C SER A 69 -18.81 7.72 -14.52
N ARG A 70 -20.00 7.11 -14.61
CA ARG A 70 -21.08 7.60 -15.48
C ARG A 70 -21.72 8.89 -15.00
N LEU A 71 -21.71 9.14 -13.69
CA LEU A 71 -22.30 10.33 -13.08
C LEU A 71 -21.36 11.54 -13.12
N GLY A 72 -20.11 11.37 -13.56
CA GLY A 72 -19.10 12.45 -13.61
C GLY A 72 -18.65 12.94 -12.24
N GLY A 73 -18.89 12.17 -11.19
CA GLY A 73 -18.46 12.48 -9.83
C GLY A 73 -16.94 12.47 -9.70
N LYS A 74 -16.38 13.35 -8.88
CA LYS A 74 -14.98 13.26 -8.46
C LYS A 74 -14.88 12.19 -7.39
N ILE A 75 -14.23 11.09 -7.71
CA ILE A 75 -14.01 10.00 -6.81
C ILE A 75 -12.82 10.33 -5.89
N PRO A 76 -12.95 10.21 -4.56
CA PRO A 76 -11.82 10.38 -3.66
C PRO A 76 -10.78 9.31 -3.95
N ARG A 77 -9.52 9.71 -4.21
CA ARG A 77 -8.41 8.80 -4.49
C ARG A 77 -7.95 8.03 -3.26
N GLY A 78 -8.24 8.57 -2.08
CA GLY A 78 -7.88 7.99 -0.80
C GLY A 78 -8.33 8.82 0.39
N ALA A 79 -8.01 8.32 1.58
CA ALA A 79 -8.24 8.98 2.85
C ALA A 79 -7.02 8.89 3.77
N LEU A 80 -6.85 9.90 4.61
CA LEU A 80 -5.86 9.88 5.68
C LEU A 80 -6.56 9.76 7.04
N LEU A 81 -6.31 8.66 7.74
CA LEU A 81 -6.80 8.43 9.10
C LEU A 81 -5.79 8.99 10.11
N VAL A 82 -6.18 10.04 10.81
CA VAL A 82 -5.35 10.70 11.80
C VAL A 82 -5.86 10.43 13.20
N GLY A 83 -4.97 10.10 14.12
CA GLY A 83 -5.33 9.91 15.53
C GLY A 83 -4.25 9.23 16.36
N PRO A 84 -4.35 9.28 17.69
CA PRO A 84 -3.42 8.61 18.58
C PRO A 84 -3.32 7.09 18.33
N PRO A 85 -2.26 6.44 18.81
CA PRO A 85 -2.18 4.98 18.76
C PRO A 85 -3.37 4.34 19.50
N GLY A 86 -3.86 3.20 18.99
CA GLY A 86 -4.94 2.45 19.63
C GLY A 86 -6.36 2.98 19.42
N THR A 87 -6.57 4.03 18.62
CA THR A 87 -7.90 4.61 18.33
C THR A 87 -8.72 3.83 17.30
N GLY A 88 -8.21 2.71 16.78
CA GLY A 88 -8.96 1.85 15.86
C GLY A 88 -8.84 2.21 14.38
N LYS A 89 -7.85 3.02 13.95
CA LYS A 89 -7.65 3.40 12.54
C LYS A 89 -7.57 2.20 11.60
N THR A 90 -6.77 1.21 11.95
CA THR A 90 -6.63 -0.03 11.17
C THR A 90 -7.93 -0.84 11.15
N LEU A 91 -8.69 -0.83 12.26
CA LEU A 91 -10.00 -1.49 12.34
C LEU A 91 -11.02 -0.81 11.42
N LEU A 92 -11.07 0.53 11.43
CA LEU A 92 -11.94 1.30 10.54
C LEU A 92 -11.59 1.05 9.07
N ALA A 93 -10.31 1.07 8.69
CA ALA A 93 -9.89 0.77 7.33
C ALA A 93 -10.31 -0.64 6.86
N ARG A 94 -10.21 -1.63 7.76
CA ARG A 94 -10.70 -2.99 7.49
C ARG A 94 -12.22 -3.05 7.37
N ALA A 95 -12.93 -2.27 8.19
CA ALA A 95 -14.38 -2.20 8.13
C ALA A 95 -14.88 -1.61 6.80
N ILE A 96 -14.18 -0.61 6.26
CA ILE A 96 -14.47 -0.04 4.93
C ILE A 96 -14.34 -1.13 3.85
N ALA A 97 -13.25 -1.89 3.85
CA ALA A 97 -13.04 -2.98 2.89
C ALA A 97 -14.10 -4.08 3.05
N GLY A 98 -14.40 -4.45 4.30
CA GLY A 98 -15.42 -5.43 4.60
C GLY A 98 -16.80 -4.97 4.18
N GLU A 99 -17.18 -3.72 4.44
CA GLU A 99 -18.47 -3.17 4.03
C GLU A 99 -18.62 -3.13 2.51
N ALA A 100 -17.55 -2.74 1.81
CA ALA A 100 -17.50 -2.75 0.34
C ALA A 100 -17.38 -4.15 -0.26
N GLY A 101 -16.92 -5.14 0.49
CA GLY A 101 -16.71 -6.51 0.02
C GLY A 101 -15.52 -6.66 -0.93
N VAL A 102 -14.50 -5.83 -0.78
CA VAL A 102 -13.30 -5.79 -1.65
C VAL A 102 -12.05 -6.31 -0.93
N PRO A 103 -11.03 -6.75 -1.68
CA PRO A 103 -9.73 -7.14 -1.12
C PRO A 103 -9.07 -5.99 -0.34
N PHE A 104 -8.40 -6.33 0.76
CA PHE A 104 -7.67 -5.42 1.62
C PHE A 104 -6.19 -5.77 1.65
N PHE A 105 -5.35 -4.87 1.14
CA PHE A 105 -3.90 -4.98 1.18
C PHE A 105 -3.38 -4.11 2.31
N THR A 106 -2.58 -4.67 3.21
CA THR A 106 -1.98 -3.90 4.31
C THR A 106 -0.47 -3.98 4.30
N ILE A 107 0.17 -2.84 4.53
CA ILE A 107 1.61 -2.69 4.67
C ILE A 107 1.90 -1.60 5.70
N SER A 108 3.04 -1.71 6.40
CA SER A 108 3.55 -0.62 7.24
C SER A 108 4.45 0.31 6.42
N GLY A 109 4.37 1.62 6.67
CA GLY A 109 5.29 2.59 6.10
C GLY A 109 6.76 2.27 6.40
N SER A 110 7.04 1.64 7.55
CA SER A 110 8.37 1.15 7.91
C SER A 110 8.90 0.05 6.98
N ASP A 111 8.03 -0.75 6.35
CA ASP A 111 8.42 -1.79 5.40
C ASP A 111 9.01 -1.22 4.09
N PHE A 112 8.79 0.06 3.83
CA PHE A 112 9.37 0.76 2.68
C PHE A 112 10.73 1.37 2.98
N VAL A 113 11.08 1.57 4.26
CA VAL A 113 12.35 2.16 4.68
C VAL A 113 13.36 1.04 4.87
N GLU A 114 14.21 0.83 3.87
CA GLU A 114 15.25 -0.19 3.89
C GLU A 114 16.63 0.46 3.75
N MET A 115 17.69 -0.25 4.14
CA MET A 115 19.07 0.26 4.04
C MET A 115 19.63 0.24 2.62
N PHE A 116 18.96 -0.41 1.67
CA PHE A 116 19.42 -0.56 0.28
C PHE A 116 18.68 0.37 -0.66
N VAL A 117 19.43 1.18 -1.38
CA VAL A 117 18.90 2.16 -2.34
C VAL A 117 17.98 1.50 -3.38
N GLY A 118 16.80 2.06 -3.55
CA GLY A 118 15.82 1.64 -4.56
C GLY A 118 14.93 0.45 -4.18
N VAL A 119 15.17 -0.23 -3.06
CA VAL A 119 14.33 -1.35 -2.60
C VAL A 119 12.97 -0.85 -2.15
N GLY A 120 12.91 0.25 -1.40
CA GLY A 120 11.65 0.86 -0.98
C GLY A 120 10.79 1.27 -2.16
N ALA A 121 11.34 1.98 -3.13
CA ALA A 121 10.65 2.39 -4.35
C ALA A 121 10.14 1.20 -5.19
N SER A 122 10.91 0.10 -5.27
CA SER A 122 10.49 -1.13 -5.95
C SER A 122 9.32 -1.81 -5.23
N ARG A 123 9.31 -1.83 -3.90
CA ARG A 123 8.19 -2.36 -3.10
C ARG A 123 6.92 -1.54 -3.25
N VAL A 124 7.03 -0.22 -3.30
CA VAL A 124 5.91 0.66 -3.60
C VAL A 124 5.30 0.28 -4.94
N ARG A 125 6.10 0.20 -6.00
CA ARG A 125 5.63 -0.15 -7.35
C ARG A 125 4.95 -1.51 -7.39
N ASP A 126 5.57 -2.55 -6.80
CA ASP A 126 5.00 -3.90 -6.75
C ASP A 126 3.65 -3.93 -6.00
N MET A 127 3.52 -3.21 -4.88
CA MET A 127 2.27 -3.11 -4.13
C MET A 127 1.15 -2.50 -4.98
N PHE A 128 1.43 -1.40 -5.68
CA PHE A 128 0.45 -0.74 -6.53
C PHE A 128 0.06 -1.59 -7.75
N GLU A 129 1.00 -2.30 -8.36
CA GLU A 129 0.71 -3.28 -9.41
C GLU A 129 -0.20 -4.42 -8.91
N GLN A 130 0.03 -4.91 -7.69
CA GLN A 130 -0.83 -5.92 -7.08
C GLN A 130 -2.24 -5.38 -6.82
N GLY A 131 -2.36 -4.13 -6.33
CA GLY A 131 -3.65 -3.46 -6.16
C GLY A 131 -4.41 -3.35 -7.47
N LYS A 132 -3.77 -2.88 -8.54
CA LYS A 132 -4.37 -2.77 -9.89
C LYS A 132 -4.88 -4.12 -10.41
N LYS A 133 -4.11 -5.19 -10.21
CA LYS A 133 -4.51 -6.56 -10.63
C LYS A 133 -5.72 -7.10 -9.87
N ASN A 134 -5.98 -6.61 -8.67
CA ASN A 134 -7.06 -7.06 -7.79
C ASN A 134 -8.16 -6.00 -7.58
N SER A 135 -8.24 -5.03 -8.46
CA SER A 135 -9.26 -3.98 -8.45
C SER A 135 -10.70 -4.55 -8.64
N PRO A 136 -11.72 -4.05 -7.93
CA PRO A 136 -11.63 -2.99 -6.91
C PRO A 136 -11.02 -3.47 -5.59
N CYS A 137 -10.19 -2.65 -4.95
CA CYS A 137 -9.51 -3.01 -3.70
C CYS A 137 -9.13 -1.77 -2.87
N ILE A 138 -8.76 -2.02 -1.61
CA ILE A 138 -8.16 -1.02 -0.72
C ILE A 138 -6.69 -1.37 -0.48
N ILE A 139 -5.83 -0.36 -0.60
CA ILE A 139 -4.43 -0.39 -0.16
C ILE A 139 -4.33 0.43 1.13
N PHE A 140 -4.03 -0.23 2.24
CA PHE A 140 -3.86 0.41 3.54
C PHE A 140 -2.39 0.52 3.91
N ILE A 141 -1.94 1.74 4.17
CA ILE A 141 -0.56 2.04 4.59
C ILE A 141 -0.60 2.55 6.02
N ASP A 142 -0.22 1.71 6.98
CA ASP A 142 -0.09 2.11 8.36
C ASP A 142 1.23 2.86 8.59
N GLU A 143 1.25 3.77 9.56
CA GLU A 143 2.45 4.56 9.90
C GLU A 143 3.08 5.25 8.69
N ILE A 144 2.26 5.91 7.85
CA ILE A 144 2.74 6.57 6.63
C ILE A 144 3.83 7.60 6.90
N ASP A 145 3.89 8.16 8.10
CA ASP A 145 4.93 9.09 8.54
C ASP A 145 6.34 8.49 8.58
N ALA A 146 6.47 7.16 8.57
CA ALA A 146 7.78 6.51 8.45
C ALA A 146 8.46 6.85 7.11
N VAL A 147 7.70 6.93 6.02
CA VAL A 147 8.19 7.25 4.67
C VAL A 147 7.83 8.66 4.24
N GLY A 148 6.69 9.17 4.71
CA GLY A 148 6.05 10.40 4.25
C GLY A 148 6.53 11.68 4.92
N ARG A 149 7.66 11.70 5.63
CA ARG A 149 8.16 12.93 6.28
C ARG A 149 8.59 13.98 5.28
N SER A 150 8.23 15.23 5.61
CA SER A 150 8.63 16.41 4.85
C SER A 150 10.15 16.54 4.76
N ARG A 151 10.61 17.06 3.63
CA ARG A 151 12.02 17.33 3.29
C ARG A 151 12.52 18.46 4.17
N GLY A 152 13.47 18.24 5.04
CA GLY A 152 14.05 19.43 5.65
C GLY A 152 14.79 19.37 6.96
N ALA A 153 15.16 18.24 7.53
CA ALA A 153 15.92 18.25 8.77
C ALA A 153 16.83 17.03 8.98
N GLY A 154 17.73 16.72 8.04
CA GLY A 154 18.65 15.63 8.27
C GLY A 154 19.86 15.64 7.33
N LEU A 155 20.98 16.10 7.82
CA LEU A 155 22.30 15.89 7.22
C LEU A 155 22.70 14.41 7.43
N GLY A 156 22.38 13.52 6.45
CA GLY A 156 22.79 12.12 6.53
C GLY A 156 22.23 11.24 5.41
N GLY A 157 23.05 10.37 4.85
CA GLY A 157 22.80 9.53 3.66
C GLY A 157 21.65 8.50 3.75
N GLY A 158 20.85 8.49 4.83
CA GLY A 158 19.60 7.71 4.92
C GLY A 158 18.37 8.47 4.43
N ASN A 159 18.51 9.75 4.06
CA ASN A 159 17.39 10.57 3.58
C ASN A 159 17.11 10.33 2.10
N ASP A 160 18.12 10.01 1.30
CA ASP A 160 18.00 9.87 -0.16
C ASP A 160 17.08 8.71 -0.54
N GLU A 161 17.17 7.59 0.17
CA GLU A 161 16.31 6.43 -0.10
C GLU A 161 14.86 6.68 0.30
N ARG A 162 14.65 7.28 1.47
CA ARG A 162 13.30 7.66 1.92
C ARG A 162 12.66 8.64 0.95
N GLU A 163 13.42 9.64 0.50
CA GLU A 163 12.96 10.62 -0.46
C GLU A 163 12.63 9.98 -1.82
N GLN A 164 13.45 9.05 -2.29
CA GLN A 164 13.20 8.28 -3.49
C GLN A 164 11.92 7.44 -3.37
N THR A 165 11.72 6.81 -2.21
CA THR A 165 10.53 6.00 -1.92
C THR A 165 9.28 6.87 -1.84
N LEU A 166 9.35 8.04 -1.18
CA LEU A 166 8.26 9.01 -1.14
C LEU A 166 7.90 9.51 -2.55
N ASN A 167 8.90 9.87 -3.34
CA ASN A 167 8.66 10.30 -4.72
C ASN A 167 8.00 9.21 -5.55
N GLN A 168 8.41 7.96 -5.40
CA GLN A 168 7.75 6.83 -6.08
C GLN A 168 6.31 6.66 -5.61
N LEU A 169 6.05 6.79 -4.30
CA LEU A 169 4.70 6.72 -3.74
C LEU A 169 3.80 7.81 -4.35
N LEU A 170 4.28 9.04 -4.43
CA LEU A 170 3.54 10.15 -5.04
C LEU A 170 3.27 9.91 -6.53
N VAL A 171 4.25 9.39 -7.27
CA VAL A 171 4.09 9.05 -8.70
C VAL A 171 3.03 7.97 -8.89
N GLU A 172 3.04 6.92 -8.07
CA GLU A 172 2.04 5.87 -8.15
C GLU A 172 0.64 6.39 -7.78
N MET A 173 0.54 7.23 -6.74
CA MET A 173 -0.73 7.85 -6.32
C MET A 173 -1.29 8.79 -7.39
N ASP A 174 -0.44 9.56 -8.06
CA ASP A 174 -0.85 10.45 -9.15
C ASP A 174 -1.19 9.70 -10.45
N GLY A 175 -0.54 8.56 -10.66
CA GLY A 175 -0.72 7.69 -11.83
C GLY A 175 -1.99 6.82 -11.81
N PHE A 176 -2.81 6.89 -10.75
CA PHE A 176 -4.10 6.22 -10.73
C PHE A 176 -5.13 6.97 -11.57
N ASP A 177 -5.62 6.32 -12.61
CA ASP A 177 -6.87 6.72 -13.22
C ASP A 177 -8.02 6.51 -12.22
N THR A 178 -8.86 7.52 -12.07
CA THR A 178 -10.05 7.49 -11.20
C THR A 178 -10.99 6.33 -11.47
N ASN A 179 -10.79 5.60 -12.56
CA ASN A 179 -11.60 4.46 -12.98
C ASN A 179 -11.06 3.10 -12.56
N GLU A 180 -9.86 3.03 -11.98
CA GLU A 180 -9.22 1.74 -11.66
C GLU A 180 -9.80 1.04 -10.42
N GLY A 181 -10.65 1.71 -9.63
CA GLY A 181 -11.31 1.11 -8.46
C GLY A 181 -10.36 0.80 -7.30
N VAL A 182 -9.20 1.46 -7.24
CA VAL A 182 -8.26 1.31 -6.12
C VAL A 182 -8.34 2.55 -5.23
N ILE A 183 -8.57 2.34 -3.94
CA ILE A 183 -8.55 3.41 -2.92
C ILE A 183 -7.37 3.20 -1.99
N ILE A 184 -6.65 4.29 -1.72
CA ILE A 184 -5.54 4.30 -0.77
C ILE A 184 -6.04 4.86 0.55
N ILE A 185 -5.86 4.12 1.64
CA ILE A 185 -6.11 4.61 2.99
C ILE A 185 -4.78 4.62 3.73
N ALA A 186 -4.34 5.78 4.16
CA ALA A 186 -3.14 5.92 4.97
C ALA A 186 -3.50 6.22 6.43
N ALA A 187 -2.69 5.76 7.38
CA ALA A 187 -2.87 6.06 8.79
C ALA A 187 -1.61 6.66 9.39
N THR A 188 -1.77 7.65 10.26
CA THR A 188 -0.69 8.26 11.01
C THR A 188 -1.15 8.76 12.38
N ASN A 189 -0.24 8.80 13.33
CA ASN A 189 -0.41 9.50 14.61
C ASN A 189 0.31 10.86 14.62
N ARG A 190 1.01 11.21 13.53
CA ARG A 190 1.83 12.43 13.41
C ARG A 190 1.60 13.15 12.07
N PRO A 191 0.44 13.76 11.88
CA PRO A 191 0.14 14.48 10.64
C PRO A 191 1.05 15.72 10.45
N ASP A 192 1.60 16.25 11.54
CA ASP A 192 2.48 17.42 11.58
C ASP A 192 3.79 17.23 10.81
N VAL A 193 4.25 15.99 10.66
CA VAL A 193 5.53 15.69 10.00
C VAL A 193 5.38 15.28 8.53
N LEU A 194 4.16 15.11 8.04
CA LEU A 194 3.91 14.64 6.69
C LEU A 194 4.26 15.69 5.63
N ASP A 195 4.77 15.22 4.50
CA ASP A 195 4.98 16.05 3.32
C ASP A 195 3.61 16.53 2.77
N PRO A 196 3.44 17.85 2.55
CA PRO A 196 2.18 18.39 2.03
C PRO A 196 1.73 17.78 0.68
N ALA A 197 2.65 17.20 -0.08
CA ALA A 197 2.32 16.52 -1.33
C ALA A 197 1.44 15.27 -1.13
N LEU A 198 1.55 14.60 0.02
CA LEU A 198 0.70 13.45 0.38
C LEU A 198 -0.74 13.86 0.72
N LEU A 199 -0.97 15.12 1.08
CA LEU A 199 -2.27 15.64 1.51
C LEU A 199 -3.12 16.19 0.36
N ARG A 200 -2.62 16.14 -0.87
CA ARG A 200 -3.33 16.60 -2.08
C ARG A 200 -4.29 15.58 -2.63
#